data_dbf8554e52fdb239e7c491dfe1aa9f47
#
_entry.id   dbf8554e52fdb239e7c491dfe1aa9f47
#
_cell.length_a   1.000
_cell.length_b   1.000
_cell.length_c   1.000
_cell.angle_alpha   90.00
_cell.angle_beta   90.00
_cell.angle_gamma   90.00
#
_symmetry.space_group_name_H-M   'P 1'
#
loop_
_entity.id
_entity.type
_entity.pdbx_description
1 polymer ?
#
loop_
_entity_poly.entity_id
_entity_poly.type
_entity_poly.pdbx_seq_one_letter_code
_entity_poly.pdbx_strand_id
1 'polypeptide(L)'
;MTAAALQVSGFDEQDAVAVDVGRWVHLAQLVLREERVDPDAELGLIFVDEGTITDLNLQFLDGDGPTDVLAFPIDEGGRVPGRDPDEGGRGPGSPAEGAEPPIVLGDVVVCPTVAVRQAAARGAALDDELALLVVHGVLHLLEYDHADPAEADRMRGREVELLARFAEIDPDR
;
A
#
# COMPACT_ATOMS: atom_id res chain seq x y z
N MET A 1 -11.89 8.13 -25.46
CA MET A 1 -12.11 7.25 -24.31
C MET A 1 -10.79 7.12 -23.56
N THR A 2 -10.66 7.83 -22.46
CA THR A 2 -9.53 7.62 -21.54
C THR A 2 -9.81 6.30 -20.83
N ALA A 3 -8.94 5.31 -21.02
CA ALA A 3 -9.03 4.09 -20.20
C ALA A 3 -8.90 4.53 -18.74
N ALA A 4 -9.87 4.16 -17.92
CA ALA A 4 -9.77 4.34 -16.49
C ALA A 4 -8.47 3.65 -16.03
N ALA A 5 -7.57 4.43 -15.47
CA ALA A 5 -6.28 3.92 -14.99
C ALA A 5 -6.37 3.81 -13.47
N LEU A 6 -6.12 2.62 -12.95
CA LEU A 6 -5.97 2.38 -11.51
C LEU A 6 -5.18 3.53 -10.87
N GLN A 7 -5.81 4.22 -9.91
CA GLN A 7 -5.23 5.40 -9.29
C GLN A 7 -4.47 4.98 -8.02
N VAL A 8 -3.16 4.90 -8.14
CA VAL A 8 -2.27 4.75 -6.98
C VAL A 8 -1.55 6.07 -6.76
N SER A 9 -1.82 6.69 -5.62
CA SER A 9 -1.16 7.93 -5.20
C SER A 9 -0.01 7.59 -4.25
N GLY A 10 1.21 7.96 -4.64
CA GLY A 10 2.42 7.71 -3.86
C GLY A 10 2.92 8.97 -3.16
N PHE A 11 3.31 8.84 -1.89
CA PHE A 11 3.85 9.92 -1.07
C PHE A 11 5.08 9.44 -0.30
N ASP A 12 6.12 10.28 -0.25
CA ASP A 12 7.30 10.07 0.59
C ASP A 12 7.34 11.16 1.67
N GLU A 13 7.02 10.78 2.89
CA GLU A 13 6.93 11.66 4.07
C GLU A 13 8.09 11.41 5.05
N GLN A 14 9.21 10.86 4.55
CA GLN A 14 10.43 10.62 5.31
C GLN A 14 11.66 11.04 4.50
N ASP A 15 12.79 11.24 5.14
CA ASP A 15 14.04 11.68 4.52
C ASP A 15 15.25 10.80 4.86
N ALA A 16 15.05 9.75 5.65
CA ALA A 16 16.10 8.87 6.13
C ALA A 16 16.64 7.91 5.07
N VAL A 17 15.77 7.47 4.15
CA VAL A 17 16.09 6.48 3.11
C VAL A 17 15.60 7.00 1.77
N ALA A 18 16.45 7.01 0.76
CA ALA A 18 16.05 7.38 -0.59
C ALA A 18 15.08 6.32 -1.17
N VAL A 19 13.90 6.76 -1.60
CA VAL A 19 12.83 5.90 -2.14
C VAL A 19 12.41 6.40 -3.52
N ASP A 20 12.44 5.52 -4.51
CA ASP A 20 11.80 5.79 -5.81
C ASP A 20 10.30 5.49 -5.73
N VAL A 21 9.52 6.49 -5.33
CA VAL A 21 8.06 6.37 -5.16
C VAL A 21 7.38 5.91 -6.46
N GLY A 22 7.81 6.40 -7.61
CA GLY A 22 7.24 6.05 -8.91
C GLY A 22 7.37 4.56 -9.22
N ARG A 23 8.50 3.96 -8.90
CA ARG A 23 8.76 2.52 -9.05
C ARG A 23 7.78 1.68 -8.21
N TRP A 24 7.58 2.06 -6.96
CA TRP A 24 6.69 1.33 -6.05
C TRP A 24 5.20 1.56 -6.35
N VAL A 25 4.85 2.73 -6.85
CA VAL A 25 3.50 2.98 -7.40
C VAL A 25 3.22 2.05 -8.58
N HIS A 26 4.17 1.86 -9.50
CA HIS A 26 4.04 0.90 -10.61
C HIS A 26 3.85 -0.52 -10.12
N LEU A 27 4.56 -0.94 -9.07
CA LEU A 27 4.37 -2.26 -8.46
C LEU A 27 2.96 -2.41 -7.87
N ALA A 28 2.49 -1.44 -7.11
CA ALA A 28 1.13 -1.46 -6.56
C ALA A 28 0.06 -1.53 -7.68
N GLN A 29 0.22 -0.76 -8.74
CA GLN A 29 -0.66 -0.82 -9.92
C GLN A 29 -0.62 -2.20 -10.60
N LEU A 30 0.56 -2.84 -10.67
CA LEU A 30 0.68 -4.20 -11.19
C LEU A 30 -0.14 -5.18 -10.35
N VAL A 31 0.00 -5.13 -9.02
CA VAL A 31 -0.77 -5.99 -8.10
C VAL A 31 -2.27 -5.82 -8.33
N LEU A 32 -2.76 -4.59 -8.36
CA LEU A 32 -4.18 -4.31 -8.57
C LEU A 32 -4.68 -4.85 -9.92
N ARG A 33 -3.89 -4.74 -10.98
CA ARG A 33 -4.24 -5.30 -12.30
C ARG A 33 -4.28 -6.82 -12.32
N GLU A 34 -3.27 -7.47 -11.74
CA GLU A 34 -3.20 -8.94 -11.67
C GLU A 34 -4.31 -9.52 -10.77
N GLU A 35 -4.74 -8.79 -9.76
CA GLU A 35 -5.89 -9.14 -8.91
C GLU A 35 -7.23 -8.74 -9.53
N ARG A 36 -7.24 -8.15 -10.72
CA ARG A 36 -8.43 -7.73 -11.46
C ARG A 36 -9.34 -6.77 -10.69
N VAL A 37 -8.72 -5.89 -9.94
CA VAL A 37 -9.41 -4.82 -9.20
C VAL A 37 -10.03 -3.85 -10.21
N ASP A 38 -11.16 -3.24 -9.83
CA ASP A 38 -11.86 -2.27 -10.65
C ASP A 38 -10.90 -1.15 -11.08
N PRO A 39 -10.87 -0.78 -12.38
CA PRO A 39 -10.00 0.28 -12.89
C PRO A 39 -10.21 1.65 -12.24
N ASP A 40 -11.39 1.91 -11.68
CA ASP A 40 -11.72 3.15 -10.98
C ASP A 40 -11.35 3.13 -9.49
N ALA A 41 -10.70 2.05 -9.02
CA ALA A 41 -10.26 1.95 -7.64
C ALA A 41 -9.05 2.85 -7.34
N GLU A 42 -9.05 3.42 -6.14
CA GLU A 42 -8.01 4.29 -5.62
C GLU A 42 -7.28 3.65 -4.43
N LEU A 43 -5.97 3.80 -4.39
CA LEU A 43 -5.11 3.33 -3.31
C LEU A 43 -4.05 4.37 -2.98
N GLY A 44 -3.80 4.63 -1.69
CA GLY A 44 -2.67 5.42 -1.20
C GLY A 44 -1.47 4.52 -0.85
N LEU A 45 -0.27 4.92 -1.28
CA LEU A 45 1.00 4.29 -0.89
C LEU A 45 1.89 5.36 -0.27
N ILE A 46 2.17 5.24 1.02
CA ILE A 46 2.81 6.28 1.81
C ILE A 46 4.06 5.71 2.49
N PHE A 47 5.20 6.36 2.26
CA PHE A 47 6.45 6.04 2.95
C PHE A 47 6.63 7.00 4.11
N VAL A 48 6.80 6.48 5.32
CA VAL A 48 6.87 7.26 6.56
C VAL A 48 8.10 6.92 7.39
N ASP A 49 8.43 7.78 8.33
CA ASP A 49 9.46 7.52 9.32
C ASP A 49 9.02 6.55 10.42
N GLU A 50 9.98 6.13 11.22
CA GLU A 50 9.79 5.15 12.28
C GLU A 50 8.89 5.67 13.41
N GLY A 51 8.94 6.97 13.72
CA GLY A 51 8.06 7.62 14.71
C GLY A 51 6.61 7.59 14.25
N THR A 52 6.35 7.98 13.02
CA THR A 52 5.01 8.01 12.43
C THR A 52 4.39 6.61 12.39
N ILE A 53 5.12 5.60 11.91
CA ILE A 53 4.56 4.25 11.83
C ILE A 53 4.34 3.62 13.21
N THR A 54 5.17 3.97 14.19
CA THR A 54 4.97 3.56 15.58
C THR A 54 3.68 4.13 16.15
N ASP A 55 3.43 5.41 15.94
CA ASP A 55 2.21 6.09 16.40
C ASP A 55 0.97 5.49 15.75
N LEU A 56 1.01 5.24 14.45
CA LEU A 56 -0.09 4.59 13.71
C LEU A 56 -0.35 3.16 14.22
N ASN A 57 0.69 2.39 14.49
CA ASN A 57 0.59 1.03 14.99
C ASN A 57 -0.02 0.99 16.41
N LEU A 58 0.40 1.90 17.29
CA LEU A 58 -0.16 2.04 18.63
C LEU A 58 -1.63 2.49 18.60
N GLN A 59 -1.95 3.44 17.74
CA GLN A 59 -3.27 4.06 17.70
C GLN A 59 -4.34 3.16 17.08
N PHE A 60 -4.00 2.38 16.05
CA PHE A 60 -4.98 1.67 15.23
C PHE A 60 -4.90 0.15 15.28
N LEU A 61 -3.77 -0.43 15.70
CA LEU A 61 -3.54 -1.87 15.62
C LEU A 61 -3.08 -2.51 16.95
N ASP A 62 -3.12 -1.77 18.05
CA ASP A 62 -2.69 -2.21 19.38
C ASP A 62 -1.24 -2.79 19.40
N GLY A 63 -0.40 -2.35 18.47
CA GLY A 63 0.98 -2.82 18.37
C GLY A 63 1.94 -2.05 19.28
N ASP A 64 2.99 -2.71 19.72
CA ASP A 64 4.02 -2.15 20.60
C ASP A 64 5.28 -1.76 19.81
N GLY A 65 5.30 -0.59 19.21
CA GLY A 65 6.50 -0.06 18.57
C GLY A 65 6.48 -0.03 17.04
N PRO A 66 7.65 0.16 16.41
CA PRO A 66 7.72 0.29 14.96
C PRO A 66 7.43 -1.03 14.25
N THR A 67 6.77 -0.93 13.10
CA THR A 67 6.57 -2.04 12.17
C THR A 67 7.05 -1.64 10.78
N ASP A 68 7.08 -2.58 9.86
CA ASP A 68 7.57 -2.39 8.49
C ASP A 68 6.49 -1.86 7.54
N VAL A 69 5.28 -2.38 7.65
CA VAL A 69 4.14 -2.03 6.80
C VAL A 69 2.83 -2.13 7.56
N LEU A 70 1.91 -1.22 7.26
CA LEU A 70 0.54 -1.22 7.73
C LEU A 70 -0.42 -1.09 6.55
N ALA A 71 -1.54 -1.79 6.60
CA ALA A 71 -2.62 -1.66 5.64
C ALA A 71 -3.88 -1.16 6.36
N PHE A 72 -4.45 -0.07 5.87
CA PHE A 72 -5.66 0.54 6.40
C PHE A 72 -6.78 0.44 5.37
N PRO A 73 -7.56 -0.63 5.36
CA PRO A 73 -8.71 -0.74 4.47
C PRO A 73 -9.76 0.31 4.85
N ILE A 74 -10.41 0.88 3.86
CA ILE A 74 -11.57 1.74 4.07
C ILE A 74 -12.80 0.85 4.07
N ASP A 75 -13.48 0.79 5.22
CA ASP A 75 -14.78 0.13 5.33
C ASP A 75 -15.80 0.80 4.39
N GLU A 76 -16.77 0.04 3.89
CA GLU A 76 -17.83 0.49 2.96
C GLU A 76 -18.61 1.75 3.41
N GLY A 77 -18.32 2.27 4.60
CA GLY A 77 -18.83 3.52 5.16
C GLY A 77 -17.97 4.76 4.92
N GLY A 78 -16.83 4.63 4.23
CA GLY A 78 -15.96 5.77 3.88
C GLY A 78 -15.29 6.48 5.06
N ARG A 79 -15.14 5.81 6.19
CA ARG A 79 -14.51 6.36 7.39
C ARG A 79 -13.05 5.90 7.48
N VAL A 80 -12.14 6.82 7.22
CA VAL A 80 -10.75 6.68 7.64
C VAL A 80 -10.71 6.85 9.16
N PRO A 81 -10.23 5.86 9.94
CA PRO A 81 -10.03 6.08 11.37
C PRO A 81 -9.08 7.27 11.57
N GLY A 82 -9.53 8.29 12.31
CA GLY A 82 -8.72 9.46 12.67
C GLY A 82 -8.85 10.70 11.78
N ARG A 83 -9.70 10.68 10.77
CA ARG A 83 -10.10 11.89 10.03
C ARG A 83 -11.48 12.35 10.50
N ASP A 84 -11.53 13.49 11.19
CA ASP A 84 -12.79 14.15 11.53
C ASP A 84 -13.52 14.54 10.24
N PRO A 85 -14.84 14.26 10.12
CA PRO A 85 -15.63 14.63 8.93
C PRO A 85 -15.71 16.14 8.66
N ASP A 86 -15.34 16.96 9.62
CA ASP A 86 -15.46 18.42 9.55
C ASP A 86 -14.20 19.15 9.02
N GLU A 87 -13.05 18.48 8.85
CA GLU A 87 -11.84 19.11 8.32
C GLU A 87 -11.68 19.02 6.79
N GLY A 88 -12.61 18.38 6.11
CA GLY A 88 -12.68 18.32 4.64
C GLY A 88 -13.34 19.53 4.05
N GLY A 89 -12.59 20.65 3.95
CA GLY A 89 -13.02 21.78 3.13
C GLY A 89 -13.40 21.31 1.73
N ARG A 90 -14.64 21.52 1.31
CA ARG A 90 -15.10 21.32 -0.06
C ARG A 90 -14.19 22.10 -1.02
N GLY A 91 -13.22 21.39 -1.60
CA GLY A 91 -12.49 21.89 -2.74
C GLY A 91 -13.42 22.01 -3.96
N PRO A 92 -13.16 22.95 -4.90
CA PRO A 92 -13.96 23.09 -6.11
C PRO A 92 -13.71 21.90 -7.04
N GLY A 93 -14.62 20.95 -7.04
CA GLY A 93 -14.57 19.74 -7.84
C GLY A 93 -15.65 18.76 -7.40
N SER A 94 -16.92 19.19 -7.38
CA SER A 94 -18.02 18.23 -7.30
C SER A 94 -17.92 17.29 -8.49
N PRO A 95 -18.03 15.95 -8.30
CA PRO A 95 -18.11 15.02 -9.43
C PRO A 95 -19.25 15.46 -10.35
N ALA A 96 -19.05 15.33 -11.64
CA ALA A 96 -20.10 15.56 -12.62
C ALA A 96 -21.32 14.73 -12.25
N GLU A 97 -22.52 15.33 -12.31
CA GLU A 97 -23.76 14.64 -12.03
C GLU A 97 -23.83 13.37 -12.88
N GLY A 98 -23.82 12.20 -12.20
CA GLY A 98 -23.91 10.89 -12.84
C GLY A 98 -22.65 10.01 -12.83
N ALA A 99 -21.52 10.46 -12.29
CA ALA A 99 -20.37 9.61 -12.04
C ALA A 99 -20.53 8.88 -10.69
N GLU A 100 -20.41 7.57 -10.69
CA GLU A 100 -20.30 6.81 -9.43
C GLU A 100 -19.03 7.27 -8.69
N PRO A 101 -19.06 7.40 -7.34
CA PRO A 101 -17.87 7.77 -6.58
C PRO A 101 -16.79 6.69 -6.75
N PRO A 102 -15.50 7.06 -6.79
CA PRO A 102 -14.42 6.08 -6.92
C PRO A 102 -14.43 5.11 -5.73
N ILE A 103 -14.06 3.87 -6.01
CA ILE A 103 -13.89 2.83 -4.99
C ILE A 103 -12.55 3.07 -4.29
N VAL A 104 -12.56 3.57 -3.07
CA VAL A 104 -11.35 3.78 -2.28
C VAL A 104 -11.02 2.50 -1.52
N LEU A 105 -9.89 1.87 -1.86
CA LEU A 105 -9.43 0.63 -1.21
C LEU A 105 -8.84 0.89 0.18
N GLY A 106 -8.10 1.96 0.31
CA GLY A 106 -7.41 2.33 1.53
C GLY A 106 -5.97 2.76 1.30
N ASP A 107 -5.19 2.73 2.39
CA ASP A 107 -3.79 3.15 2.39
C ASP A 107 -2.86 2.00 2.80
N VAL A 108 -1.73 1.91 2.13
CA VAL A 108 -0.57 1.10 2.52
C VAL A 108 0.52 2.04 3.01
N VAL A 109 0.95 1.88 4.25
CA VAL A 109 1.98 2.70 4.89
C VAL A 109 3.22 1.85 5.12
N VAL A 110 4.36 2.26 4.57
CA VAL A 110 5.63 1.54 4.62
C VAL A 110 6.68 2.37 5.36
N CYS A 111 7.47 1.73 6.23
CA CYS A 111 8.61 2.36 6.87
C CYS A 111 9.94 1.86 6.27
N PRO A 112 10.58 2.66 5.39
CA PRO A 112 11.84 2.25 4.76
C PRO A 112 12.98 1.99 5.75
N THR A 113 13.04 2.72 6.86
CA THR A 113 14.06 2.52 7.89
C THR A 113 14.00 1.13 8.52
N VAL A 114 12.78 0.64 8.80
CA VAL A 114 12.59 -0.74 9.28
C VAL A 114 12.94 -1.75 8.18
N ALA A 115 12.55 -1.48 6.94
CA ALA A 115 12.89 -2.32 5.79
C ALA A 115 14.40 -2.48 5.60
N VAL A 116 15.20 -1.42 5.77
CA VAL A 116 16.67 -1.49 5.73
C VAL A 116 17.20 -2.50 6.74
N ARG A 117 16.73 -2.44 7.98
CA ARG A 117 17.16 -3.37 9.03
C ARG A 117 16.78 -4.82 8.73
N GLN A 118 15.58 -5.04 8.23
CA GLN A 118 15.09 -6.38 7.88
C GLN A 118 15.85 -6.95 6.69
N ALA A 119 16.08 -6.17 5.64
CA ALA A 119 16.88 -6.58 4.49
C ALA A 119 18.30 -6.99 4.91
N ALA A 120 18.97 -6.16 5.75
CA ALA A 120 20.29 -6.47 6.27
C ALA A 120 20.31 -7.77 7.09
N ALA A 121 19.31 -8.00 7.94
CA ALA A 121 19.21 -9.21 8.76
C ALA A 121 19.02 -10.49 7.93
N ARG A 122 18.41 -10.38 6.75
CA ARG A 122 18.19 -11.51 5.83
C ARG A 122 19.27 -11.64 4.76
N GLY A 123 20.21 -10.70 4.67
CA GLY A 123 21.18 -10.64 3.56
C GLY A 123 20.53 -10.35 2.20
N ALA A 124 19.40 -9.66 2.20
CA ALA A 124 18.65 -9.27 1.01
C ALA A 124 18.92 -7.81 0.62
N ALA A 125 18.62 -7.44 -0.62
CA ALA A 125 18.65 -6.06 -1.04
C ALA A 125 17.45 -5.28 -0.48
N LEU A 126 17.63 -3.98 -0.23
CA LEU A 126 16.54 -3.10 0.23
C LEU A 126 15.35 -3.10 -0.75
N ASP A 127 15.64 -3.07 -2.04
CA ASP A 127 14.61 -3.06 -3.08
C ASP A 127 13.74 -4.33 -3.07
N ASP A 128 14.35 -5.48 -2.81
CA ASP A 128 13.61 -6.74 -2.67
C ASP A 128 12.71 -6.72 -1.43
N GLU A 129 13.18 -6.14 -0.33
CA GLU A 129 12.38 -5.97 0.90
C GLU A 129 11.23 -4.98 0.69
N LEU A 130 11.50 -3.82 0.10
CA LEU A 130 10.45 -2.83 -0.21
C LEU A 130 9.39 -3.39 -1.17
N ALA A 131 9.82 -4.12 -2.20
CA ALA A 131 8.90 -4.79 -3.12
C ALA A 131 7.97 -5.77 -2.39
N LEU A 132 8.53 -6.60 -1.51
CA LEU A 132 7.74 -7.53 -0.70
C LEU A 132 6.72 -6.80 0.18
N LEU A 133 7.13 -5.73 0.87
CA LEU A 133 6.25 -4.96 1.76
C LEU A 133 5.11 -4.29 1.01
N VAL A 134 5.38 -3.74 -0.17
CA VAL A 134 4.33 -3.14 -1.01
C VAL A 134 3.33 -4.18 -1.47
N VAL A 135 3.79 -5.32 -2.01
CA VAL A 135 2.91 -6.42 -2.43
C VAL A 135 2.08 -6.94 -1.25
N HIS A 136 2.72 -7.19 -0.13
CA HIS A 136 2.08 -7.70 1.09
C HIS A 136 0.98 -6.73 1.60
N GLY A 137 1.28 -5.44 1.69
CA GLY A 137 0.33 -4.43 2.12
C GLY A 137 -0.87 -4.30 1.19
N VAL A 138 -0.65 -4.31 -0.13
CA VAL A 138 -1.74 -4.25 -1.11
C VAL A 138 -2.61 -5.51 -1.04
N LEU A 139 -2.03 -6.70 -0.92
CA LEU A 139 -2.79 -7.94 -0.77
C LEU A 139 -3.66 -7.93 0.50
N HIS A 140 -3.16 -7.37 1.61
CA HIS A 140 -3.98 -7.19 2.82
C HIS A 140 -5.18 -6.27 2.58
N LEU A 141 -5.02 -5.18 1.83
CA LEU A 141 -6.17 -4.34 1.44
C LEU A 141 -7.20 -5.10 0.61
N LEU A 142 -6.76 -6.13 -0.14
CA LEU A 142 -7.61 -6.99 -0.95
C LEU A 142 -8.10 -8.23 -0.18
N GLU A 143 -8.11 -8.16 1.16
CA GLU A 143 -8.65 -9.18 2.06
C GLU A 143 -7.86 -10.50 2.11
N TYR A 144 -6.63 -10.54 1.60
CA TYR A 144 -5.73 -11.65 1.90
C TYR A 144 -5.36 -11.63 3.38
N ASP A 145 -5.46 -12.79 4.02
CA ASP A 145 -5.11 -12.93 5.43
C ASP A 145 -4.08 -14.06 5.61
N HIS A 146 -3.45 -14.07 6.76
CA HIS A 146 -2.47 -15.09 7.16
C HIS A 146 -2.80 -15.71 8.53
N ALA A 147 -4.02 -15.50 9.04
CA ALA A 147 -4.46 -16.06 10.32
C ALA A 147 -4.60 -17.58 10.27
N ASP A 148 -4.96 -18.13 9.13
CA ASP A 148 -5.04 -19.57 8.85
C ASP A 148 -3.81 -20.02 8.05
N PRO A 149 -3.17 -21.18 8.35
CA PRO A 149 -2.00 -21.68 7.61
C PRO A 149 -2.23 -21.84 6.10
N ALA A 150 -3.42 -22.26 5.66
CA ALA A 150 -3.75 -22.39 4.25
C ALA A 150 -3.87 -21.02 3.56
N GLU A 151 -4.45 -20.04 4.22
CA GLU A 151 -4.53 -18.66 3.74
C GLU A 151 -3.14 -18.01 3.70
N ALA A 152 -2.32 -18.23 4.72
CA ALA A 152 -0.94 -17.77 4.75
C ALA A 152 -0.12 -18.33 3.59
N ASP A 153 -0.27 -19.62 3.26
CA ASP A 153 0.42 -20.25 2.13
C ASP A 153 -0.07 -19.71 0.79
N ARG A 154 -1.36 -19.45 0.65
CA ARG A 154 -1.94 -18.83 -0.54
C ARG A 154 -1.43 -17.41 -0.74
N MET A 155 -1.37 -16.61 0.30
CA MET A 155 -0.83 -15.26 0.26
C MET A 155 0.64 -15.26 -0.14
N ARG A 156 1.48 -16.08 0.50
CA ARG A 156 2.90 -16.23 0.15
C ARG A 156 3.12 -16.69 -1.29
N GLY A 157 2.33 -17.63 -1.77
CA GLY A 157 2.37 -18.08 -3.17
C GLY A 157 2.05 -16.93 -4.12
N ARG A 158 1.07 -16.12 -3.79
CA ARG A 158 0.69 -14.95 -4.60
C ARG A 158 1.75 -13.85 -4.57
N GLU A 159 2.36 -13.57 -3.43
CA GLU A 159 3.50 -12.66 -3.31
C GLU A 159 4.64 -13.06 -4.24
N VAL A 160 5.02 -14.33 -4.25
CA VAL A 160 6.09 -14.84 -5.12
C VAL A 160 5.75 -14.66 -6.61
N GLU A 161 4.53 -14.94 -7.03
CA GLU A 161 4.08 -14.76 -8.41
C GLU A 161 4.13 -13.29 -8.83
N LEU A 162 3.61 -12.39 -8.01
CA LEU A 162 3.56 -10.96 -8.28
C LEU A 162 4.95 -10.32 -8.33
N LEU A 163 5.83 -10.71 -7.41
CA LEU A 163 7.22 -10.26 -7.40
C LEU A 163 7.99 -10.76 -8.64
N ALA A 164 7.74 -11.99 -9.09
CA ALA A 164 8.34 -12.53 -10.31
C ALA A 164 7.85 -11.75 -11.55
N ARG A 165 6.57 -11.41 -11.62
CA ARG A 165 5.99 -10.59 -12.69
C ARG A 165 6.59 -9.19 -12.72
N PHE A 166 6.73 -8.57 -11.55
CA PHE A 166 7.36 -7.26 -11.46
C PHE A 166 8.82 -7.29 -11.94
N ALA A 167 9.56 -8.31 -11.54
CA ALA A 167 10.94 -8.49 -11.96
C ALA A 167 11.14 -8.59 -13.48
N GLU A 168 10.12 -9.06 -14.22
CA GLU A 168 10.14 -9.14 -15.68
C GLU A 168 9.97 -7.78 -16.37
N ILE A 169 9.30 -6.83 -15.73
CA ILE A 169 8.93 -5.55 -16.32
C ILE A 169 9.62 -4.34 -15.71
N ASP A 170 10.32 -4.53 -14.58
CA ASP A 170 10.99 -3.45 -13.85
C ASP A 170 12.29 -3.04 -14.58
N PRO A 171 12.38 -1.80 -15.09
CA PRO A 171 13.54 -1.34 -15.85
C PRO A 171 14.77 -1.09 -14.97
N ASP A 172 14.60 -0.98 -13.66
CA ASP A 172 15.65 -0.59 -12.70
C ASP A 172 16.29 -1.79 -11.99
N ARG A 173 16.04 -2.98 -12.46
CA ARG A 173 16.60 -4.21 -11.90
C ARG A 173 17.94 -4.61 -12.50
#